data_cce9d1d5145728ec3d3cb4c8b0a2e749
#
_entry.id   cce9d1d5145728ec3d3cb4c8b0a2e749
#
_cell.length_a   1.000
_cell.length_b   1.000
_cell.length_c   1.000
_cell.angle_alpha   90.00
_cell.angle_beta   90.00
_cell.angle_gamma   90.00
#
_symmetry.space_group_name_H-M   'P 1'
#
loop_
_entity.id
_entity.type
_entity.pdbx_description
1 polymer ?
#
loop_
_entity_poly.entity_id
_entity_poly.type
_entity_poly.pdbx_seq_one_letter_code
_entity_poly.pdbx_strand_id
1 'polypeptide(L)'
;MTATGDARRAPVPPGGRREDRRAQLVEAAVDHVAAHGIADLSLRRLGAATGVSHRMLIHYFGTKEQLLVEIVRTSERRRRASLSRLRAEPGRSPADVARLLWRQLADPGAAGEERLFFEICGHALRGRPEAAPVLEGLVEDWLEPLVAAEIEAGATPAEARNRARVGLATVRGLLLDLLATGDRAGVDAALEEFLRLYFGSE
;
A
#
# COMPACT_ATOMS: atom_id res chain seq x y z
N MET A 1 17.39 -31.41 42.33
CA MET A 1 18.34 -30.43 41.76
C MET A 1 17.94 -30.21 40.34
N THR A 2 17.18 -29.15 40.12
CA THR A 2 16.64 -28.76 38.82
C THR A 2 17.37 -27.50 38.39
N ALA A 3 18.18 -27.61 37.35
CA ALA A 3 18.90 -26.47 36.76
C ALA A 3 17.96 -25.80 35.78
N THR A 4 17.48 -24.61 36.14
CA THR A 4 16.73 -23.70 35.28
C THR A 4 17.73 -23.06 34.30
N GLY A 5 17.63 -23.45 33.02
CA GLY A 5 18.41 -22.84 31.94
C GLY A 5 17.89 -21.43 31.61
N ASP A 6 18.65 -20.42 32.03
CA ASP A 6 18.49 -19.02 31.63
C ASP A 6 18.86 -18.90 30.15
N ALA A 7 17.86 -18.87 29.26
CA ALA A 7 18.05 -18.59 27.84
C ALA A 7 18.35 -17.11 27.67
N ARG A 8 19.62 -16.74 27.77
CA ARG A 8 20.13 -15.39 27.44
C ARG A 8 19.80 -15.06 25.98
N ARG A 9 18.85 -14.20 25.82
CA ARG A 9 18.52 -13.55 24.52
C ARG A 9 19.77 -12.85 23.99
N ALA A 10 20.28 -13.31 22.86
CA ALA A 10 21.47 -12.74 22.23
C ALA A 10 21.31 -11.22 22.02
N PRO A 11 22.32 -10.39 22.22
CA PRO A 11 22.23 -8.95 22.00
C PRO A 11 21.99 -8.66 20.51
N VAL A 12 20.91 -7.93 20.21
CA VAL A 12 20.61 -7.43 18.85
C VAL A 12 21.74 -6.50 18.43
N PRO A 13 22.36 -6.70 17.25
CA PRO A 13 23.44 -5.85 16.76
C PRO A 13 22.97 -4.38 16.63
N PRO A 14 23.85 -3.39 16.79
CA PRO A 14 23.46 -1.97 16.81
C PRO A 14 22.77 -1.50 15.53
N GLY A 15 22.98 -2.13 14.37
CA GLY A 15 22.29 -1.88 13.11
C GLY A 15 20.81 -2.27 13.17
N GLY A 16 20.45 -3.43 13.73
CA GLY A 16 19.08 -3.91 13.81
C GLY A 16 18.16 -2.98 14.61
N ARG A 17 18.65 -2.42 15.72
CA ARG A 17 17.86 -1.46 16.53
C ARG A 17 17.52 -0.16 15.79
N ARG A 18 18.40 0.29 14.88
CA ARG A 18 18.16 1.49 14.07
C ARG A 18 17.14 1.21 12.96
N GLU A 19 17.24 0.05 12.32
CA GLU A 19 16.29 -0.40 11.29
C GLU A 19 14.89 -0.65 11.88
N ASP A 20 14.81 -1.32 13.03
CA ASP A 20 13.56 -1.53 13.76
C ASP A 20 12.91 -0.19 14.14
N ARG A 21 13.69 0.78 14.61
CA ARG A 21 13.18 2.10 14.97
C ARG A 21 12.71 2.87 13.74
N ARG A 22 13.42 2.78 12.61
CA ARG A 22 13.03 3.39 11.35
C ARG A 22 11.70 2.80 10.85
N ALA A 23 11.55 1.47 10.88
CA ALA A 23 10.31 0.80 10.53
C ALA A 23 9.13 1.24 11.41
N GLN A 24 9.31 1.28 12.75
CA GLN A 24 8.27 1.77 13.68
C GLN A 24 7.84 3.21 13.38
N LEU A 25 8.78 4.09 13.03
CA LEU A 25 8.48 5.48 12.69
C LEU A 25 7.68 5.59 11.39
N VAL A 26 7.99 4.77 10.39
CA VAL A 26 7.21 4.73 9.12
C VAL A 26 5.80 4.21 9.39
N GLU A 27 5.65 3.11 10.15
CA GLU A 27 4.34 2.56 10.49
C GLU A 27 3.45 3.60 11.21
N ALA A 28 4.01 4.30 12.22
CA ALA A 28 3.31 5.37 12.90
C ALA A 28 2.99 6.58 11.98
N ALA A 29 3.84 6.84 10.99
CA ALA A 29 3.61 7.88 9.99
C ALA A 29 2.47 7.50 9.04
N VAL A 30 2.39 6.25 8.60
CA VAL A 30 1.26 5.72 7.81
C VAL A 30 -0.04 5.86 8.57
N ASP A 31 -0.07 5.42 9.83
CA ASP A 31 -1.26 5.52 10.68
C ASP A 31 -1.70 6.98 10.87
N HIS A 32 -0.74 7.90 11.00
CA HIS A 32 -1.04 9.33 11.09
C HIS A 32 -1.65 9.88 9.79
N VAL A 33 -1.11 9.50 8.62
CA VAL A 33 -1.65 9.92 7.31
C VAL A 33 -3.04 9.33 7.09
N ALA A 34 -3.27 8.08 7.46
CA ALA A 34 -4.59 7.45 7.39
C ALA A 34 -5.63 8.19 8.25
N ALA A 35 -5.24 8.61 9.47
CA ALA A 35 -6.16 9.27 10.40
C ALA A 35 -6.42 10.76 10.08
N HIS A 36 -5.45 11.49 9.51
CA HIS A 36 -5.48 12.95 9.41
C HIS A 36 -5.35 13.47 7.97
N GLY A 37 -5.07 12.59 7.00
CA GLY A 37 -4.79 12.97 5.62
C GLY A 37 -3.44 13.67 5.44
N ILE A 38 -3.20 14.17 4.21
CA ILE A 38 -1.92 14.81 3.82
C ILE A 38 -1.94 16.33 3.84
N ALA A 39 -3.12 16.97 3.87
CA ALA A 39 -3.25 18.43 3.75
C ALA A 39 -2.42 19.19 4.81
N ASP A 40 -2.30 18.59 5.98
CA ASP A 40 -1.57 19.12 7.14
C ASP A 40 -0.25 18.37 7.43
N LEU A 41 0.21 17.51 6.53
CA LEU A 41 1.40 16.68 6.73
C LEU A 41 2.68 17.52 6.75
N SER A 42 3.09 17.89 7.94
CA SER A 42 4.39 18.53 8.18
C SER A 42 5.29 17.61 9.01
N LEU A 43 6.60 17.66 8.78
CA LEU A 43 7.56 16.90 9.59
C LEU A 43 7.46 17.21 11.10
N ARG A 44 6.99 18.41 11.46
CA ARG A 44 6.77 18.80 12.85
C ARG A 44 5.58 18.06 13.46
N ARG A 45 4.44 17.99 12.74
CA ARG A 45 3.24 17.25 13.18
C ARG A 45 3.51 15.75 13.22
N LEU A 46 4.18 15.25 12.19
CA LEU A 46 4.58 13.84 12.14
C LEU A 46 5.55 13.49 13.28
N GLY A 47 6.49 14.38 13.60
CA GLY A 47 7.38 14.22 14.75
C GLY A 47 6.60 14.14 16.07
N ALA A 48 5.62 15.02 16.27
CA ALA A 48 4.75 14.98 17.43
C ALA A 48 3.93 13.68 17.52
N ALA A 49 3.37 13.22 16.41
CA ALA A 49 2.59 11.98 16.32
C ALA A 49 3.44 10.72 16.57
N THR A 50 4.70 10.72 16.12
CA THR A 50 5.62 9.58 16.24
C THR A 50 6.49 9.63 17.50
N GLY A 51 6.35 10.68 18.33
CA GLY A 51 7.13 10.86 19.56
C GLY A 51 8.62 11.19 19.34
N VAL A 52 8.97 11.74 18.17
CA VAL A 52 10.36 12.15 17.85
C VAL A 52 10.41 13.58 17.32
N SER A 53 11.59 14.22 17.42
CA SER A 53 11.77 15.55 16.85
C SER A 53 11.82 15.51 15.31
N HIS A 54 11.46 16.61 14.67
CA HIS A 54 11.66 16.83 13.23
C HIS A 54 13.10 16.50 12.78
N ARG A 55 14.11 16.91 13.58
CA ARG A 55 15.52 16.62 13.30
C ARG A 55 15.82 15.11 13.30
N MET A 56 15.15 14.35 14.17
CA MET A 56 15.28 12.89 14.19
C MET A 56 14.65 12.25 12.97
N LEU A 57 13.50 12.73 12.49
CA LEU A 57 12.91 12.23 11.23
C LEU A 57 13.87 12.45 10.06
N ILE A 58 14.44 13.65 9.92
CA ILE A 58 15.45 13.92 8.89
C ILE A 58 16.69 13.03 9.06
N HIS A 59 17.11 12.76 10.29
CA HIS A 59 18.24 11.84 10.53
C HIS A 59 17.96 10.41 10.05
N TYR A 60 16.70 9.91 10.21
CA TYR A 60 16.32 8.56 9.78
C TYR A 60 16.03 8.47 8.28
N PHE A 61 15.45 9.49 7.69
CA PHE A 61 14.88 9.42 6.35
C PHE A 61 15.58 10.32 5.32
N GLY A 62 16.45 11.24 5.74
CA GLY A 62 17.14 12.19 4.86
C GLY A 62 16.28 13.41 4.56
N THR A 63 15.33 13.31 3.63
CA THR A 63 14.44 14.40 3.22
C THR A 63 12.97 14.11 3.56
N LYS A 64 12.13 15.16 3.53
CA LYS A 64 10.67 14.96 3.63
C LYS A 64 10.17 14.04 2.51
N GLU A 65 10.64 14.22 1.30
CA GLU A 65 10.20 13.46 0.12
C GLU A 65 10.57 11.98 0.25
N GLN A 66 11.78 11.66 0.72
CA GLN A 66 12.19 10.29 1.03
C GLN A 66 11.32 9.63 2.10
N LEU A 67 10.92 10.38 3.15
CA LEU A 67 9.97 9.88 4.13
C LEU A 67 8.59 9.61 3.51
N LEU A 68 8.09 10.50 2.64
CA LEU A 68 6.81 10.29 1.95
C LEU A 68 6.85 9.07 1.04
N VAL A 69 7.96 8.82 0.35
CA VAL A 69 8.18 7.58 -0.42
C VAL A 69 8.07 6.34 0.47
N GLU A 70 8.69 6.35 1.64
CA GLU A 70 8.61 5.23 2.58
C GLU A 70 7.18 5.01 3.11
N ILE A 71 6.44 6.08 3.36
CA ILE A 71 5.03 6.00 3.74
C ILE A 71 4.23 5.32 2.62
N VAL A 72 4.34 5.78 1.38
CA VAL A 72 3.65 5.20 0.23
C VAL A 72 4.02 3.71 0.05
N ARG A 73 5.31 3.38 0.05
CA ARG A 73 5.76 1.98 -0.08
C ARG A 73 5.22 1.08 1.03
N THR A 74 5.10 1.61 2.25
CA THR A 74 4.55 0.86 3.38
C THR A 74 3.04 0.68 3.27
N SER A 75 2.29 1.72 2.88
CA SER A 75 0.86 1.61 2.57
C SER A 75 0.60 0.58 1.47
N GLU A 76 1.37 0.59 0.39
CA GLU A 76 1.26 -0.39 -0.69
C GLU A 76 1.54 -1.83 -0.20
N ARG A 77 2.56 -2.04 0.64
CA ARG A 77 2.81 -3.37 1.26
C ARG A 77 1.64 -3.82 2.14
N ARG A 78 1.07 -2.92 2.95
CA ARG A 78 -0.11 -3.22 3.81
C ARG A 78 -1.32 -3.64 2.95
N ARG A 79 -1.55 -2.97 1.82
CA ARG A 79 -2.63 -3.29 0.87
C ARG A 79 -2.43 -4.65 0.21
N ARG A 80 -1.22 -4.96 -0.26
CA ARG A 80 -0.92 -6.29 -0.80
C ARG A 80 -1.10 -7.39 0.25
N ALA A 81 -0.66 -7.14 1.49
CA ALA A 81 -0.91 -8.07 2.59
C ALA A 81 -2.40 -8.23 2.90
N SER A 82 -3.21 -7.17 2.77
CA SER A 82 -4.67 -7.24 2.89
C SER A 82 -5.27 -8.09 1.78
N LEU A 83 -4.88 -7.90 0.52
CA LEU A 83 -5.30 -8.73 -0.60
C LEU A 83 -5.00 -10.22 -0.33
N SER A 84 -3.79 -10.53 0.12
CA SER A 84 -3.39 -11.92 0.42
C SER A 84 -4.27 -12.53 1.53
N ARG A 85 -4.59 -11.77 2.58
CA ARG A 85 -5.49 -12.23 3.64
C ARG A 85 -6.91 -12.47 3.13
N LEU A 86 -7.47 -11.53 2.36
CA LEU A 86 -8.81 -11.65 1.77
C LEU A 86 -8.93 -12.88 0.88
N ARG A 87 -7.89 -13.18 0.10
CA ARG A 87 -7.85 -14.38 -0.76
C ARG A 87 -7.74 -15.68 0.03
N ALA A 88 -7.08 -15.67 1.18
CA ALA A 88 -6.92 -16.85 2.02
C ALA A 88 -8.19 -17.24 2.78
N GLU A 89 -9.22 -16.38 2.81
CA GLU A 89 -10.48 -16.67 3.48
C GLU A 89 -11.33 -17.64 2.66
N PRO A 90 -11.75 -18.79 3.25
CA PRO A 90 -12.54 -19.80 2.53
C PRO A 90 -13.88 -19.25 2.01
N GLY A 91 -14.31 -19.73 0.85
CA GLY A 91 -15.65 -19.46 0.31
C GLY A 91 -15.83 -18.08 -0.33
N ARG A 92 -14.75 -17.31 -0.54
CA ARG A 92 -14.82 -16.04 -1.27
C ARG A 92 -14.50 -16.22 -2.74
N SER A 93 -15.34 -15.70 -3.60
CA SER A 93 -15.03 -15.60 -5.02
C SER A 93 -13.96 -14.53 -5.28
N PRO A 94 -13.20 -14.60 -6.39
CA PRO A 94 -12.28 -13.54 -6.79
C PRO A 94 -12.95 -12.17 -6.92
N ALA A 95 -14.18 -12.12 -7.39
CA ALA A 95 -14.97 -10.90 -7.48
C ALA A 95 -15.27 -10.31 -6.09
N ASP A 96 -15.61 -11.14 -5.09
CA ASP A 96 -15.83 -10.68 -3.72
C ASP A 96 -14.58 -10.15 -3.08
N VAL A 97 -13.42 -10.77 -3.31
CA VAL A 97 -12.12 -10.27 -2.87
C VAL A 97 -11.85 -8.89 -3.47
N ALA A 98 -12.10 -8.72 -4.77
CA ALA A 98 -11.94 -7.43 -5.46
C ALA A 98 -12.86 -6.34 -4.88
N ARG A 99 -14.15 -6.66 -4.61
CA ARG A 99 -15.11 -5.74 -3.97
C ARG A 99 -14.67 -5.35 -2.56
N LEU A 100 -14.15 -6.29 -1.78
CA LEU A 100 -13.66 -6.03 -0.43
C LEU A 100 -12.43 -5.14 -0.44
N LEU A 101 -11.47 -5.42 -1.33
CA LEU A 101 -10.29 -4.58 -1.50
C LEU A 101 -10.68 -3.17 -1.95
N TRP A 102 -11.59 -3.05 -2.93
CA TRP A 102 -12.09 -1.77 -3.39
C TRP A 102 -12.72 -0.94 -2.26
N ARG A 103 -13.56 -1.57 -1.42
CA ARG A 103 -14.15 -0.88 -0.27
C ARG A 103 -13.10 -0.30 0.69
N GLN A 104 -11.97 -0.98 0.87
CA GLN A 104 -10.87 -0.47 1.69
C GLN A 104 -10.15 0.70 1.01
N LEU A 105 -9.87 0.60 -0.30
CA LEU A 105 -9.16 1.62 -1.07
C LEU A 105 -10.01 2.89 -1.25
N ALA A 106 -11.29 2.73 -1.53
CA ALA A 106 -12.22 3.81 -1.79
C ALA A 106 -12.90 4.34 -0.50
N ASP A 107 -12.47 3.90 0.69
CA ASP A 107 -12.95 4.45 1.96
C ASP A 107 -12.56 5.94 2.07
N PRO A 108 -13.48 6.82 2.49
CA PRO A 108 -13.15 8.24 2.68
C PRO A 108 -11.95 8.49 3.60
N GLY A 109 -11.74 7.62 4.60
CA GLY A 109 -10.57 7.68 5.48
C GLY A 109 -9.26 7.36 4.78
N ALA A 110 -9.29 6.53 3.71
CA ALA A 110 -8.11 6.21 2.91
C ALA A 110 -7.73 7.30 1.88
N ALA A 111 -8.63 8.25 1.60
CA ALA A 111 -8.42 9.25 0.54
C ALA A 111 -7.12 10.06 0.70
N GLY A 112 -6.66 10.28 1.93
CA GLY A 112 -5.39 10.94 2.20
C GLY A 112 -4.18 10.15 1.71
N GLU A 113 -4.16 8.84 1.97
CA GLU A 113 -3.10 7.94 1.51
C GLU A 113 -3.10 7.82 -0.02
N GLU A 114 -4.29 7.73 -0.63
CA GLU A 114 -4.41 7.64 -2.09
C GLU A 114 -3.92 8.91 -2.79
N ARG A 115 -4.28 10.10 -2.27
CA ARG A 115 -3.74 11.37 -2.80
C ARG A 115 -2.22 11.42 -2.70
N LEU A 116 -1.65 11.01 -1.55
CA LEU A 116 -0.21 10.94 -1.38
C LEU A 116 0.44 9.98 -2.37
N PHE A 117 -0.17 8.80 -2.59
CA PHE A 117 0.30 7.84 -3.59
C PHE A 117 0.41 8.49 -4.98
N PHE A 118 -0.65 9.11 -5.48
CA PHE A 118 -0.64 9.75 -6.80
C PHE A 118 0.31 10.95 -6.87
N GLU A 119 0.43 11.75 -5.80
CA GLU A 119 1.37 12.87 -5.72
C GLU A 119 2.81 12.39 -5.87
N ILE A 120 3.23 11.41 -5.08
CA ILE A 120 4.61 10.89 -5.10
C ILE A 120 4.93 10.17 -6.40
N CYS A 121 3.99 9.39 -6.95
CA CYS A 121 4.12 8.80 -8.29
C CYS A 121 4.29 9.90 -9.35
N GLY A 122 3.49 10.96 -9.29
CA GLY A 122 3.62 12.11 -10.19
C GLY A 122 4.98 12.81 -10.07
N HIS A 123 5.55 12.92 -8.87
CA HIS A 123 6.91 13.45 -8.68
C HIS A 123 7.96 12.55 -9.33
N ALA A 124 7.87 11.24 -9.11
CA ALA A 124 8.80 10.26 -9.70
C ALA A 124 8.74 10.26 -11.23
N LEU A 125 7.54 10.27 -11.82
CA LEU A 125 7.34 10.33 -13.27
C LEU A 125 7.85 11.61 -13.91
N ARG A 126 7.96 12.71 -13.15
CA ARG A 126 8.62 13.96 -13.57
C ARG A 126 10.14 13.94 -13.37
N GLY A 127 10.71 12.78 -12.98
CA GLY A 127 12.16 12.61 -12.86
C GLY A 127 12.76 13.18 -11.58
N ARG A 128 11.97 13.36 -10.50
CA ARG A 128 12.51 13.76 -9.20
C ARG A 128 13.27 12.59 -8.56
N PRO A 129 14.60 12.72 -8.32
CA PRO A 129 15.42 11.59 -7.85
C PRO A 129 14.97 11.04 -6.49
N GLU A 130 14.55 11.92 -5.58
CA GLU A 130 14.13 11.54 -4.23
C GLU A 130 12.82 10.71 -4.24
N ALA A 131 11.97 10.91 -5.28
CA ALA A 131 10.73 10.16 -5.46
C ALA A 131 10.91 8.87 -6.28
N ALA A 132 11.96 8.78 -7.09
CA ALA A 132 12.20 7.66 -8.00
C ALA A 132 12.03 6.26 -7.35
N PRO A 133 12.46 6.02 -6.09
CA PRO A 133 12.30 4.70 -5.47
C PRO A 133 10.85 4.23 -5.32
N VAL A 134 9.84 5.12 -5.40
CA VAL A 134 8.43 4.69 -5.35
C VAL A 134 8.03 3.85 -6.55
N LEU A 135 8.69 4.02 -7.70
CA LEU A 135 8.40 3.26 -8.92
C LEU A 135 8.95 1.83 -8.88
N GLU A 136 9.91 1.54 -7.99
CA GLU A 136 10.46 0.21 -7.82
C GLU A 136 9.39 -0.74 -7.28
N GLY A 137 9.10 -1.80 -8.02
CA GLY A 137 8.06 -2.77 -7.66
C GLY A 137 6.62 -2.25 -7.73
N LEU A 138 6.39 -0.97 -8.09
CA LEU A 138 5.06 -0.33 -8.09
C LEU A 138 4.01 -1.14 -8.86
N VAL A 139 4.40 -1.78 -9.95
CA VAL A 139 3.52 -2.62 -10.77
C VAL A 139 3.80 -4.09 -10.49
N GLU A 140 5.05 -4.53 -10.55
CA GLU A 140 5.40 -5.95 -10.50
C GLU A 140 5.02 -6.62 -9.19
N ASP A 141 5.20 -5.94 -8.04
CA ASP A 141 4.80 -6.48 -6.72
C ASP A 141 3.29 -6.73 -6.59
N TRP A 142 2.46 -6.04 -7.38
CA TRP A 142 1.02 -6.28 -7.47
C TRP A 142 0.69 -7.36 -8.50
N LEU A 143 1.43 -7.40 -9.61
CA LEU A 143 1.18 -8.38 -10.65
C LEU A 143 1.46 -9.80 -10.16
N GLU A 144 2.52 -10.00 -9.38
CA GLU A 144 2.93 -11.33 -8.93
C GLU A 144 1.78 -12.12 -8.26
N PRO A 145 1.11 -11.63 -7.19
CA PRO A 145 0.00 -12.34 -6.56
C PRO A 145 -1.25 -12.42 -7.44
N LEU A 146 -1.50 -11.42 -8.30
CA LEU A 146 -2.65 -11.43 -9.21
C LEU A 146 -2.47 -12.45 -10.33
N VAL A 147 -1.29 -12.53 -10.92
CA VAL A 147 -0.94 -13.53 -11.94
C VAL A 147 -1.06 -14.94 -11.38
N ALA A 148 -0.56 -15.18 -10.16
CA ALA A 148 -0.71 -16.48 -9.51
C ALA A 148 -2.19 -16.87 -9.39
N ALA A 149 -3.08 -15.93 -9.02
CA ALA A 149 -4.51 -16.18 -8.94
C ALA A 149 -5.14 -16.55 -10.30
N GLU A 150 -4.78 -15.85 -11.35
CA GLU A 150 -5.29 -16.12 -12.70
C GLU A 150 -4.83 -17.49 -13.22
N ILE A 151 -3.58 -17.89 -12.91
CA ILE A 151 -3.05 -19.22 -13.26
C ILE A 151 -3.80 -20.31 -12.48
N GLU A 152 -4.05 -20.11 -11.17
CA GLU A 152 -4.86 -21.02 -10.35
C GLU A 152 -6.29 -21.17 -10.91
N ALA A 153 -6.84 -20.11 -11.52
CA ALA A 153 -8.12 -20.11 -12.22
C ALA A 153 -8.06 -20.73 -13.64
N GLY A 154 -6.90 -21.21 -14.09
CA GLY A 154 -6.73 -21.91 -15.36
C GLY A 154 -6.26 -21.07 -16.55
N ALA A 155 -5.92 -19.80 -16.34
CA ALA A 155 -5.35 -18.96 -17.40
C ALA A 155 -3.90 -19.37 -17.75
N THR A 156 -3.52 -19.21 -19.00
CA THR A 156 -2.11 -19.33 -19.39
C THR A 156 -1.28 -18.19 -18.76
N PRO A 157 0.04 -18.37 -18.57
CA PRO A 157 0.89 -17.32 -18.00
C PRO A 157 0.78 -15.95 -18.71
N ALA A 158 0.65 -15.96 -20.04
CA ALA A 158 0.53 -14.74 -20.83
C ALA A 158 -0.83 -14.05 -20.61
N GLU A 159 -1.92 -14.81 -20.63
CA GLU A 159 -3.27 -14.31 -20.33
C GLU A 159 -3.37 -13.80 -18.90
N ALA A 160 -2.87 -14.56 -17.93
CA ALA A 160 -2.84 -14.20 -16.53
C ALA A 160 -2.15 -12.84 -16.31
N ARG A 161 -0.98 -12.64 -16.92
CA ARG A 161 -0.25 -11.37 -16.82
C ARG A 161 -0.99 -10.19 -17.44
N ASN A 162 -1.62 -10.40 -18.60
CA ASN A 162 -2.40 -9.36 -19.26
C ASN A 162 -3.64 -8.99 -18.45
N ARG A 163 -4.38 -9.98 -17.98
CA ARG A 163 -5.57 -9.78 -17.11
C ARG A 163 -5.19 -9.07 -15.82
N ALA A 164 -4.19 -9.56 -15.09
CA ALA A 164 -3.71 -8.92 -13.87
C ALA A 164 -3.34 -7.44 -14.08
N ARG A 165 -2.67 -7.12 -15.19
CA ARG A 165 -2.31 -5.75 -15.54
C ARG A 165 -3.53 -4.87 -15.82
N VAL A 166 -4.51 -5.38 -16.56
CA VAL A 166 -5.78 -4.68 -16.80
C VAL A 166 -6.51 -4.42 -15.50
N GLY A 167 -6.63 -5.44 -14.63
CA GLY A 167 -7.28 -5.30 -13.33
C GLY A 167 -6.63 -4.22 -12.45
N LEU A 168 -5.30 -4.27 -12.31
CA LEU A 168 -4.55 -3.27 -11.55
C LEU A 168 -4.72 -1.85 -12.13
N ALA A 169 -4.64 -1.71 -13.46
CA ALA A 169 -4.79 -0.42 -14.13
C ALA A 169 -6.20 0.14 -13.95
N THR A 170 -7.24 -0.70 -14.04
CA THR A 170 -8.64 -0.31 -13.84
C THR A 170 -8.87 0.20 -12.42
N VAL A 171 -8.46 -0.56 -11.40
CA VAL A 171 -8.64 -0.14 -10.00
C VAL A 171 -7.93 1.19 -9.72
N ARG A 172 -6.70 1.36 -10.19
CA ARG A 172 -5.97 2.64 -10.03
C ARG A 172 -6.63 3.79 -10.79
N GLY A 173 -7.16 3.53 -11.99
CA GLY A 173 -7.90 4.52 -12.76
C GLY A 173 -9.18 4.97 -12.05
N LEU A 174 -9.97 4.02 -11.53
CA LEU A 174 -11.19 4.32 -10.76
C LEU A 174 -10.90 5.06 -9.45
N LEU A 175 -9.78 4.76 -8.77
CA LEU A 175 -9.34 5.52 -7.60
C LEU A 175 -8.99 6.97 -7.96
N LEU A 176 -8.28 7.19 -9.06
CA LEU A 176 -7.96 8.53 -9.53
C LEU A 176 -9.24 9.30 -9.89
N ASP A 177 -10.19 8.66 -10.57
CA ASP A 177 -11.50 9.23 -10.90
C ASP A 177 -12.27 9.63 -9.63
N LEU A 178 -12.37 8.72 -8.65
CA LEU A 178 -12.99 9.01 -7.36
C LEU A 178 -12.37 10.22 -6.65
N LEU A 179 -11.04 10.31 -6.65
CA LEU A 179 -10.33 11.42 -6.00
C LEU A 179 -10.53 12.76 -6.74
N ALA A 180 -10.70 12.71 -8.06
CA ALA A 180 -10.89 13.88 -8.91
C ALA A 180 -12.33 14.40 -8.89
N THR A 181 -13.31 13.51 -8.91
CA THR A 181 -14.74 13.84 -9.09
C THR A 181 -15.52 13.79 -7.78
N GLY A 182 -15.15 12.91 -6.85
CA GLY A 182 -15.95 12.58 -5.67
C GLY A 182 -17.19 11.74 -6.00
N ASP A 183 -17.40 11.33 -7.25
CA ASP A 183 -18.55 10.53 -7.67
C ASP A 183 -18.40 9.06 -7.25
N ARG A 184 -18.66 8.80 -5.98
CA ARG A 184 -18.61 7.46 -5.41
C ARG A 184 -19.57 6.49 -6.10
N ALA A 185 -20.79 6.93 -6.41
CA ALA A 185 -21.79 6.06 -7.01
C ALA A 185 -21.41 5.66 -8.43
N GLY A 186 -20.91 6.60 -9.22
CA GLY A 186 -20.45 6.34 -10.59
C GLY A 186 -19.26 5.38 -10.63
N VAL A 187 -18.24 5.59 -9.78
CA VAL A 187 -17.07 4.70 -9.78
C VAL A 187 -17.38 3.30 -9.21
N ASP A 188 -18.28 3.18 -8.23
CA ASP A 188 -18.73 1.88 -7.72
C ASP A 188 -19.50 1.11 -8.82
N ALA A 189 -20.37 1.78 -9.58
CA ALA A 189 -21.06 1.16 -10.71
C ALA A 189 -20.08 0.73 -11.83
N ALA A 190 -19.07 1.55 -12.12
CA ALA A 190 -18.03 1.22 -13.09
C ALA A 190 -17.17 0.02 -12.64
N LEU A 191 -16.88 -0.09 -11.33
CA LEU A 191 -16.21 -1.26 -10.80
C LEU A 191 -17.04 -2.53 -10.99
N GLU A 192 -18.35 -2.51 -10.66
CA GLU A 192 -19.21 -3.69 -10.81
C GLU A 192 -19.30 -4.11 -12.29
N GLU A 193 -19.40 -3.17 -13.22
CA GLU A 193 -19.38 -3.48 -14.65
C GLU A 193 -18.02 -4.10 -15.07
N PHE A 194 -16.90 -3.55 -14.56
CA PHE A 194 -15.58 -4.14 -14.80
C PHE A 194 -15.52 -5.58 -14.27
N LEU A 195 -15.96 -5.84 -13.03
CA LEU A 195 -15.92 -7.17 -12.41
C LEU A 195 -16.78 -8.17 -13.20
N ARG A 196 -17.96 -7.75 -13.69
CA ARG A 196 -18.83 -8.57 -14.54
C ARG A 196 -18.14 -8.95 -15.85
N LEU A 197 -17.42 -8.02 -16.49
CA LEU A 197 -16.69 -8.27 -17.74
C LEU A 197 -15.43 -9.12 -17.51
N TYR A 198 -14.77 -8.92 -16.38
CA TYR A 198 -13.48 -9.53 -16.05
C TYR A 198 -13.63 -10.98 -15.57
N PHE A 199 -14.58 -11.26 -14.70
CA PHE A 199 -14.80 -12.59 -14.13
C PHE A 199 -15.94 -13.38 -14.84
N GLY A 200 -16.68 -12.75 -15.75
CA GLY A 200 -17.90 -13.33 -16.33
C GLY A 200 -19.12 -13.09 -15.44
N SER A 201 -20.31 -13.30 -16.02
CA SER A 201 -21.54 -13.31 -15.23
C SER A 201 -21.58 -14.61 -14.42
N GLU A 202 -21.56 -14.52 -13.10
CA GLU A 202 -21.90 -15.64 -12.22
C GLU A 202 -23.36 -16.02 -12.37
#